data_912930a0b6d5782b7a96b17f663feb6d
#
_entry.id   912930a0b6d5782b7a96b17f663feb6d
#
_cell.length_a   1.000
_cell.length_b   1.000
_cell.length_c   1.000
_cell.angle_alpha   90.00
_cell.angle_beta   90.00
_cell.angle_gamma   90.00
#
_symmetry.space_group_name_H-M   'P 1'
#
loop_
_entity.id
_entity.type
_entity.pdbx_description
1 polymer ?
#
loop_
_entity_poly.entity_id
_entity_poly.type
_entity_poly.pdbx_seq_one_letter_code
_entity_poly.pdbx_strand_id
1 'polypeptide(L)'
;SSSIGDTIAWFPYVEEFRKKHNCEVVCSTFRNEWFKSKYPKIKLVNPGYSESTYASYPIGWFYKGSEWDREYYKNDFRPQPLAKTASDILGLDFEEIKPNIHVKNFPPSIKGKYVTLSIQSTAQAKYWNHPTGWQQVVDFLNSKGYKVVLVDKDVTFGMGGCMNHAPNNVINKTTSPLDEVISVIDKADFHLGISSGLSWIAWALSTPVVLVSSFTKPYCEFTTNCTRIYNDTPTSGYFNTHKLDPSDWNWYPFKEIDKMEEWYEVENITPEQVINQIKTIIK
;
A
#
# COMPACT_ATOMS: atom_id res chain seq x y z
N SER A 1 -2.20 -8.83 -10.85
CA SER A 1 -1.90 -9.05 -9.43
C SER A 1 -3.18 -9.18 -8.61
N SER A 2 -3.18 -10.01 -7.58
CA SER A 2 -4.23 -10.04 -6.55
C SER A 2 -4.00 -9.00 -5.45
N SER A 3 -2.81 -8.40 -5.39
CA SER A 3 -2.43 -7.35 -4.47
C SER A 3 -3.28 -6.10 -4.70
N ILE A 4 -3.76 -5.51 -3.60
CA ILE A 4 -4.53 -4.26 -3.63
C ILE A 4 -3.64 -3.10 -4.08
N GLY A 5 -2.44 -2.99 -3.51
CA GLY A 5 -1.51 -1.90 -3.81
C GLY A 5 -1.13 -1.87 -5.29
N ASP A 6 -0.72 -3.01 -5.84
CA ASP A 6 -0.38 -3.12 -7.25
C ASP A 6 -1.55 -2.77 -8.17
N THR A 7 -2.74 -3.28 -7.83
CA THR A 7 -3.95 -2.99 -8.63
C THR A 7 -4.23 -1.49 -8.69
N ILE A 8 -4.14 -0.80 -7.55
CA ILE A 8 -4.36 0.65 -7.47
C ILE A 8 -3.24 1.42 -8.18
N ALA A 9 -1.98 1.00 -7.99
CA ALA A 9 -0.84 1.65 -8.60
C ALA A 9 -0.82 1.53 -10.14
N TRP A 10 -1.27 0.40 -10.68
CA TRP A 10 -1.09 0.09 -12.11
C TRP A 10 -2.33 0.36 -12.97
N PHE A 11 -3.53 0.28 -12.41
CA PHE A 11 -4.77 0.40 -13.18
C PHE A 11 -4.90 1.73 -13.95
N PRO A 12 -4.51 2.92 -13.43
CA PRO A 12 -4.65 4.19 -14.15
C PRO A 12 -4.01 4.18 -15.54
N TYR A 13 -2.89 3.49 -15.68
CA TYR A 13 -2.14 3.44 -16.94
C TYR A 13 -2.85 2.63 -18.03
N VAL A 14 -3.78 1.75 -17.66
CA VAL A 14 -4.64 1.05 -18.62
C VAL A 14 -5.56 2.04 -19.36
N GLU A 15 -6.11 3.02 -18.66
CA GLU A 15 -6.91 4.08 -19.28
C GLU A 15 -6.05 5.05 -20.10
N GLU A 16 -4.85 5.40 -19.63
CA GLU A 16 -3.93 6.25 -20.39
C GLU A 16 -3.45 5.54 -21.67
N PHE A 17 -3.20 4.24 -21.62
CA PHE A 17 -2.91 3.44 -22.81
C PHE A 17 -4.08 3.48 -23.81
N ARG A 18 -5.32 3.25 -23.32
CA ARG A 18 -6.51 3.32 -24.16
C ARG A 18 -6.64 4.68 -24.85
N LYS A 19 -6.43 5.77 -24.13
CA LYS A 19 -6.49 7.14 -24.67
C LYS A 19 -5.40 7.38 -25.70
N LYS A 20 -4.15 7.04 -25.37
CA LYS A 20 -2.99 7.26 -26.24
C LYS A 20 -3.13 6.55 -27.59
N HIS A 21 -3.60 5.31 -27.56
CA HIS A 21 -3.72 4.48 -28.77
C HIS A 21 -5.10 4.52 -29.42
N ASN A 22 -6.09 5.19 -28.80
CA ASN A 22 -7.47 5.26 -29.26
C ASN A 22 -8.02 3.87 -29.64
N CYS A 23 -7.82 2.87 -28.79
CA CYS A 23 -8.15 1.47 -29.02
C CYS A 23 -9.16 0.95 -27.99
N GLU A 24 -9.74 -0.21 -28.29
CA GLU A 24 -10.50 -0.98 -27.32
C GLU A 24 -9.53 -1.71 -26.38
N VAL A 25 -9.84 -1.70 -25.09
CA VAL A 25 -9.01 -2.33 -24.06
C VAL A 25 -9.85 -3.27 -23.23
N VAL A 26 -9.36 -4.50 -23.09
CA VAL A 26 -9.84 -5.49 -22.13
C VAL A 26 -8.84 -5.59 -20.99
N CYS A 27 -9.28 -5.34 -19.75
CA CYS A 27 -8.42 -5.42 -18.58
C CYS A 27 -8.93 -6.49 -17.62
N SER A 28 -8.04 -7.41 -17.25
CA SER A 28 -8.33 -8.46 -16.28
C SER A 28 -7.80 -8.06 -14.90
N THR A 29 -8.71 -7.95 -13.93
CA THR A 29 -8.36 -7.64 -12.54
C THR A 29 -9.26 -8.39 -11.56
N PHE A 30 -8.75 -8.64 -10.34
CA PHE A 30 -9.54 -9.18 -9.23
C PHE A 30 -10.46 -8.13 -8.56
N ARG A 31 -10.43 -6.85 -9.03
CA ARG A 31 -11.12 -5.71 -8.39
C ARG A 31 -11.99 -4.94 -9.37
N ASN A 32 -12.60 -5.63 -10.31
CA ASN A 32 -13.41 -5.03 -11.39
C ASN A 32 -14.46 -4.06 -10.88
N GLU A 33 -15.12 -4.36 -9.76
CA GLU A 33 -16.20 -3.53 -9.19
C GLU A 33 -15.70 -2.15 -8.73
N TRP A 34 -14.42 -2.00 -8.41
CA TRP A 34 -13.85 -0.71 -8.04
C TRP A 34 -13.76 0.25 -9.22
N PHE A 35 -13.60 -0.28 -10.43
CA PHE A 35 -13.30 0.51 -11.62
C PHE A 35 -14.45 0.58 -12.62
N LYS A 36 -15.36 -0.37 -12.62
CA LYS A 36 -16.41 -0.55 -13.64
C LYS A 36 -17.23 0.72 -13.91
N SER A 37 -17.70 1.38 -12.86
CA SER A 37 -18.51 2.60 -13.01
C SER A 37 -17.67 3.83 -13.34
N LYS A 38 -16.38 3.81 -13.03
CA LYS A 38 -15.45 4.94 -13.19
C LYS A 38 -14.72 4.94 -14.54
N TYR A 39 -14.60 3.76 -15.16
CA TYR A 39 -13.90 3.57 -16.43
C TYR A 39 -14.78 2.79 -17.43
N PRO A 40 -15.92 3.35 -17.86
CA PRO A 40 -16.92 2.63 -18.67
C PRO A 40 -16.41 2.24 -20.06
N LYS A 41 -15.29 2.81 -20.51
CA LYS A 41 -14.69 2.50 -21.83
C LYS A 41 -13.68 1.36 -21.77
N ILE A 42 -13.40 0.81 -20.59
CA ILE A 42 -12.55 -0.38 -20.42
C ILE A 42 -13.45 -1.59 -20.18
N LYS A 43 -13.29 -2.63 -20.98
CA LYS A 43 -13.96 -3.91 -20.75
C LYS A 43 -13.24 -4.63 -19.62
N LEU A 44 -13.87 -4.66 -18.44
CA LEU A 44 -13.30 -5.34 -17.28
C LEU A 44 -13.76 -6.80 -17.23
N VAL A 45 -12.80 -7.71 -17.06
CA VAL A 45 -13.04 -9.16 -17.04
C VAL A 45 -12.35 -9.80 -15.83
N ASN A 46 -12.86 -10.96 -15.42
CA ASN A 46 -12.24 -11.71 -14.33
C ASN A 46 -10.95 -12.41 -14.79
N PRO A 47 -10.00 -12.64 -13.91
CA PRO A 47 -8.84 -13.48 -14.20
C PRO A 47 -9.26 -14.85 -14.74
N GLY A 48 -8.53 -15.32 -15.76
CA GLY A 48 -8.86 -16.55 -16.48
C GLY A 48 -9.73 -16.35 -17.73
N TYR A 49 -10.27 -15.15 -17.96
CA TYR A 49 -10.93 -14.82 -19.21
C TYR A 49 -9.93 -14.76 -20.36
N SER A 50 -10.31 -15.27 -21.52
CA SER A 50 -9.53 -15.27 -22.75
C SER A 50 -10.37 -14.83 -23.92
N GLU A 51 -9.84 -13.92 -24.73
CA GLU A 51 -10.38 -13.57 -26.05
C GLU A 51 -9.23 -13.23 -27.01
N SER A 52 -9.51 -13.23 -28.29
CA SER A 52 -8.52 -12.85 -29.30
C SER A 52 -8.25 -11.36 -29.23
N THR A 53 -6.98 -10.99 -29.05
CA THR A 53 -6.52 -9.61 -28.98
C THR A 53 -5.34 -9.39 -29.93
N TYR A 54 -5.17 -8.14 -30.38
CA TYR A 54 -4.00 -7.76 -31.20
C TYR A 54 -2.70 -7.86 -30.40
N ALA A 55 -2.72 -7.46 -29.13
CA ALA A 55 -1.59 -7.51 -28.22
C ALA A 55 -2.06 -7.76 -26.78
N SER A 56 -1.20 -8.37 -25.97
CA SER A 56 -1.43 -8.62 -24.55
C SER A 56 -0.24 -8.16 -23.73
N TYR A 57 -0.52 -7.44 -22.65
CA TYR A 57 0.47 -6.84 -21.77
C TYR A 57 0.24 -7.31 -20.32
N PRO A 58 0.91 -8.41 -19.87
CA PRO A 58 0.89 -8.74 -18.46
C PRO A 58 1.66 -7.67 -17.66
N ILE A 59 0.97 -6.96 -16.76
CA ILE A 59 1.58 -5.93 -15.93
C ILE A 59 2.04 -6.57 -14.62
N GLY A 60 3.32 -6.44 -14.31
CA GLY A 60 3.92 -7.01 -13.11
C GLY A 60 5.42 -7.26 -13.24
N TRP A 61 5.97 -7.85 -12.21
CA TRP A 61 7.34 -8.34 -12.18
C TRP A 61 7.32 -9.86 -12.34
N PHE A 62 8.16 -10.36 -13.25
CA PHE A 62 8.21 -11.78 -13.60
C PHE A 62 9.61 -12.31 -13.34
N TYR A 63 9.67 -13.54 -12.86
CA TYR A 63 10.91 -14.19 -12.49
C TYR A 63 11.01 -15.55 -13.19
N LYS A 64 12.22 -15.91 -13.59
CA LYS A 64 12.62 -17.26 -14.02
C LYS A 64 13.41 -17.88 -12.86
N GLY A 65 12.75 -18.68 -12.03
CA GLY A 65 13.32 -19.12 -10.74
C GLY A 65 13.47 -17.95 -9.79
N SER A 66 14.67 -17.74 -9.24
CA SER A 66 15.00 -16.60 -8.36
C SER A 66 15.47 -15.36 -9.12
N GLU A 67 15.67 -15.45 -10.44
CA GLU A 67 16.17 -14.35 -11.24
C GLU A 67 15.03 -13.58 -11.90
N TRP A 68 15.15 -12.27 -11.88
CA TRP A 68 14.23 -11.38 -12.56
C TRP A 68 14.31 -11.55 -14.08
N ASP A 69 13.13 -11.74 -14.74
CA ASP A 69 13.02 -11.87 -16.20
C ASP A 69 13.19 -10.52 -16.90
N ARG A 70 14.43 -10.18 -17.21
CA ARG A 70 14.80 -8.95 -17.92
C ARG A 70 14.42 -8.95 -19.40
N GLU A 71 14.10 -10.08 -19.99
CA GLU A 71 13.57 -10.13 -21.35
C GLU A 71 12.14 -9.58 -21.40
N TYR A 72 11.38 -9.88 -20.34
CA TYR A 72 10.00 -9.41 -20.20
C TYR A 72 9.91 -7.96 -19.73
N TYR A 73 10.63 -7.60 -18.68
CA TYR A 73 10.67 -6.23 -18.15
C TYR A 73 12.13 -5.78 -17.96
N LYS A 74 12.59 -4.92 -18.87
CA LYS A 74 14.02 -4.57 -18.96
C LYS A 74 14.49 -3.60 -17.89
N ASN A 75 13.60 -2.75 -17.39
CA ASN A 75 13.94 -1.73 -16.41
C ASN A 75 14.05 -2.34 -15.01
N ASP A 76 15.06 -1.92 -14.24
CA ASP A 76 15.16 -2.29 -12.85
C ASP A 76 14.00 -1.64 -12.06
N PHE A 77 13.13 -2.45 -11.46
CA PHE A 77 11.99 -1.94 -10.70
C PHE A 77 12.39 -1.36 -9.34
N ARG A 78 13.57 -1.68 -8.82
CA ARG A 78 14.01 -1.26 -7.50
C ARG A 78 14.23 0.26 -7.38
N PRO A 79 14.95 0.94 -8.29
CA PRO A 79 15.15 2.38 -8.21
C PRO A 79 13.99 3.21 -8.78
N GLN A 80 12.78 2.68 -8.80
CA GLN A 80 11.62 3.29 -9.46
C GLN A 80 10.37 3.27 -8.58
N PRO A 81 9.41 4.19 -8.80
CA PRO A 81 8.07 4.08 -8.24
C PRO A 81 7.38 2.78 -8.68
N LEU A 82 6.61 2.17 -7.78
CA LEU A 82 5.83 0.98 -8.08
C LEU A 82 4.93 1.17 -9.32
N ALA A 83 4.31 2.32 -9.42
CA ALA A 83 3.39 2.66 -10.50
C ALA A 83 4.08 2.74 -11.87
N LYS A 84 5.38 3.06 -11.90
CA LYS A 84 6.17 3.17 -13.14
C LYS A 84 6.29 1.84 -13.90
N THR A 85 6.18 0.71 -13.21
CA THR A 85 6.15 -0.61 -13.84
C THR A 85 5.06 -0.70 -14.91
N ALA A 86 3.86 -0.20 -14.63
CA ALA A 86 2.76 -0.24 -15.59
C ALA A 86 3.00 0.71 -16.77
N SER A 87 3.45 1.94 -16.51
CA SER A 87 3.74 2.88 -17.60
C SER A 87 4.83 2.37 -18.54
N ASP A 88 5.89 1.79 -18.00
CA ASP A 88 6.99 1.24 -18.80
C ASP A 88 6.53 0.07 -19.69
N ILE A 89 5.77 -0.89 -19.12
CA ILE A 89 5.25 -2.04 -19.87
C ILE A 89 4.29 -1.61 -20.98
N LEU A 90 3.50 -0.58 -20.71
CA LEU A 90 2.51 -0.05 -21.65
C LEU A 90 3.11 1.01 -22.62
N GLY A 91 4.39 1.30 -22.54
CA GLY A 91 5.06 2.29 -23.40
C GLY A 91 4.54 3.71 -23.20
N LEU A 92 4.26 4.08 -21.95
CA LEU A 92 3.76 5.40 -21.55
C LEU A 92 4.85 6.19 -20.82
N ASP A 93 4.78 7.51 -20.91
CA ASP A 93 5.54 8.38 -20.02
C ASP A 93 4.99 8.26 -18.61
N PHE A 94 5.88 8.31 -17.62
CA PHE A 94 5.48 8.16 -16.23
C PHE A 94 5.04 9.49 -15.63
N GLU A 95 3.83 9.52 -15.15
CA GLU A 95 3.30 10.50 -14.18
C GLU A 95 2.60 9.74 -13.07
N GLU A 96 2.62 10.28 -11.82
CA GLU A 96 1.85 9.70 -10.73
C GLU A 96 0.37 9.97 -10.97
N ILE A 97 -0.40 8.93 -11.30
CA ILE A 97 -1.82 9.03 -11.61
C ILE A 97 -2.63 8.29 -10.54
N LYS A 98 -3.49 9.05 -9.87
CA LYS A 98 -4.42 8.51 -8.89
C LYS A 98 -5.63 7.87 -9.60
N PRO A 99 -5.95 6.59 -9.32
CA PRO A 99 -7.16 5.99 -9.86
C PRO A 99 -8.42 6.58 -9.22
N ASN A 100 -9.48 6.63 -9.99
CA ASN A 100 -10.81 6.90 -9.44
C ASN A 100 -11.47 5.55 -9.13
N ILE A 101 -11.70 5.26 -7.86
CA ILE A 101 -12.33 4.02 -7.43
C ILE A 101 -13.77 4.25 -6.96
N HIS A 102 -14.63 3.26 -7.18
CA HIS A 102 -16.00 3.28 -6.70
C HIS A 102 -16.04 2.92 -5.22
N VAL A 103 -16.70 3.75 -4.43
CA VAL A 103 -16.97 3.49 -3.01
C VAL A 103 -18.43 3.13 -2.84
N LYS A 104 -18.71 1.97 -2.28
CA LYS A 104 -20.07 1.62 -1.88
C LYS A 104 -20.47 2.47 -0.69
N ASN A 105 -21.68 3.02 -0.76
CA ASN A 105 -22.19 3.83 0.34
C ASN A 105 -22.66 2.94 1.49
N PHE A 106 -21.91 2.95 2.59
CA PHE A 106 -22.32 2.38 3.86
C PHE A 106 -22.78 3.48 4.82
N PRO A 107 -23.78 3.22 5.67
CA PRO A 107 -24.16 4.16 6.72
C PRO A 107 -22.95 4.51 7.59
N PRO A 108 -22.81 5.76 8.06
CA PRO A 108 -21.74 6.13 8.98
C PRO A 108 -21.77 5.27 10.23
N SER A 109 -20.78 4.40 10.39
CA SER A 109 -20.67 3.51 11.56
C SER A 109 -19.91 4.15 12.72
N ILE A 110 -19.24 5.28 12.47
CA ILE A 110 -18.40 5.97 13.44
C ILE A 110 -18.83 7.44 13.52
N LYS A 111 -19.19 7.88 14.73
CA LYS A 111 -19.57 9.28 14.98
C LYS A 111 -18.37 10.07 15.51
N GLY A 112 -18.25 11.33 15.07
CA GLY A 112 -17.21 12.26 15.50
C GLY A 112 -15.93 12.11 14.72
N LYS A 113 -14.86 12.80 15.15
CA LYS A 113 -13.55 12.76 14.52
C LYS A 113 -12.90 11.39 14.64
N TYR A 114 -12.37 10.86 13.56
CA TYR A 114 -11.65 9.60 13.60
C TYR A 114 -10.58 9.50 12.53
N VAL A 115 -9.61 8.66 12.81
CA VAL A 115 -8.57 8.26 11.86
C VAL A 115 -8.62 6.76 11.67
N THR A 116 -8.24 6.28 10.48
CA THR A 116 -8.05 4.85 10.25
C THR A 116 -6.61 4.46 10.47
N LEU A 117 -6.40 3.27 11.01
CA LEU A 117 -5.09 2.70 11.31
C LEU A 117 -4.92 1.35 10.62
N SER A 118 -3.81 1.17 9.89
CA SER A 118 -3.39 -0.13 9.37
C SER A 118 -1.91 -0.37 9.66
N ILE A 119 -1.63 -1.46 10.39
CA ILE A 119 -0.31 -1.79 10.90
C ILE A 119 0.26 -3.08 10.29
N GLN A 120 -0.49 -3.71 9.37
CA GLN A 120 -0.19 -5.00 8.80
C GLN A 120 0.04 -4.94 7.29
N SER A 121 0.87 -5.86 6.80
CA SER A 121 1.14 -6.09 5.39
C SER A 121 1.45 -7.56 5.18
N THR A 122 1.39 -8.03 3.95
CA THR A 122 1.83 -9.40 3.59
C THR A 122 3.33 -9.61 3.82
N ALA A 123 4.14 -8.56 3.68
CA ALA A 123 5.58 -8.61 3.94
C ALA A 123 5.87 -8.03 5.32
N GLN A 124 6.40 -8.85 6.21
CA GLN A 124 6.76 -8.44 7.59
C GLN A 124 7.84 -7.35 7.61
N ALA A 125 8.72 -7.33 6.63
CA ALA A 125 9.73 -6.28 6.46
C ALA A 125 9.17 -4.86 6.39
N LYS A 126 7.86 -4.70 6.13
CA LYS A 126 7.16 -3.42 6.12
C LYS A 126 6.64 -2.98 7.48
N TYR A 127 6.69 -3.85 8.50
CA TYR A 127 6.15 -3.54 9.82
C TYR A 127 6.99 -2.48 10.53
N TRP A 128 6.32 -1.56 11.18
CA TRP A 128 6.96 -0.71 12.16
C TRP A 128 6.99 -1.46 13.50
N ASN A 129 8.09 -2.15 13.76
CA ASN A 129 8.25 -3.07 14.88
C ASN A 129 8.68 -2.39 16.20
N HIS A 130 8.47 -1.08 16.35
CA HIS A 130 8.75 -0.41 17.61
C HIS A 130 7.84 -0.99 18.72
N PRO A 131 8.39 -1.47 19.86
CA PRO A 131 7.63 -2.27 20.84
C PRO A 131 6.38 -1.59 21.39
N THR A 132 6.38 -0.26 21.50
CA THR A 132 5.27 0.53 22.06
C THR A 132 4.78 1.61 21.10
N GLY A 133 5.30 1.65 19.89
CA GLY A 133 5.10 2.77 18.97
C GLY A 133 3.64 3.00 18.63
N TRP A 134 2.96 1.97 18.15
CA TRP A 134 1.54 2.08 17.80
C TRP A 134 0.68 2.45 19.00
N GLN A 135 0.96 1.89 20.19
CA GLN A 135 0.20 2.22 21.39
C GLN A 135 0.35 3.68 21.78
N GLN A 136 1.58 4.22 21.78
CA GLN A 136 1.83 5.63 22.11
C GLN A 136 1.13 6.57 21.13
N VAL A 137 1.12 6.24 19.83
CA VAL A 137 0.44 7.04 18.81
C VAL A 137 -1.08 6.99 19.00
N VAL A 138 -1.64 5.83 19.31
CA VAL A 138 -3.08 5.67 19.58
C VAL A 138 -3.48 6.46 20.82
N ASP A 139 -2.73 6.35 21.90
CA ASP A 139 -2.99 7.08 23.15
C ASP A 139 -2.94 8.59 22.93
N PHE A 140 -1.96 9.05 22.15
CA PHE A 140 -1.88 10.48 21.76
C PHE A 140 -3.13 10.92 20.99
N LEU A 141 -3.54 10.19 19.96
CA LEU A 141 -4.73 10.52 19.15
C LEU A 141 -6.00 10.53 19.99
N ASN A 142 -6.19 9.53 20.85
CA ASN A 142 -7.32 9.48 21.77
C ASN A 142 -7.33 10.66 22.75
N SER A 143 -6.15 11.10 23.25
CA SER A 143 -6.01 12.28 24.10
C SER A 143 -6.39 13.60 23.39
N LYS A 144 -6.37 13.61 22.05
CA LYS A 144 -6.80 14.73 21.20
C LYS A 144 -8.27 14.61 20.74
N GLY A 145 -9.00 13.65 21.27
CA GLY A 145 -10.42 13.43 20.97
C GLY A 145 -10.67 12.71 19.64
N TYR A 146 -9.64 12.15 19.00
CA TYR A 146 -9.81 11.30 17.83
C TYR A 146 -10.11 9.86 18.25
N LYS A 147 -11.04 9.23 17.58
CA LYS A 147 -11.20 7.78 17.62
C LYS A 147 -10.23 7.15 16.63
N VAL A 148 -9.55 6.09 17.04
CA VAL A 148 -8.67 5.33 16.14
C VAL A 148 -9.38 4.06 15.73
N VAL A 149 -9.49 3.82 14.42
CA VAL A 149 -10.22 2.69 13.82
C VAL A 149 -9.23 1.76 13.15
N LEU A 150 -9.02 0.58 13.73
CA LEU A 150 -8.19 -0.46 13.15
C LEU A 150 -8.92 -1.10 11.98
N VAL A 151 -8.34 -1.02 10.78
CA VAL A 151 -8.93 -1.50 9.53
C VAL A 151 -8.16 -2.66 8.89
N ASP A 152 -7.18 -3.20 9.58
CA ASP A 152 -6.47 -4.41 9.17
C ASP A 152 -7.38 -5.63 9.09
N LYS A 153 -6.86 -6.72 8.56
CA LYS A 153 -7.60 -7.97 8.44
C LYS A 153 -7.71 -8.72 9.78
N ASP A 154 -6.69 -8.65 10.60
CA ASP A 154 -6.58 -9.40 11.86
C ASP A 154 -6.09 -8.48 12.99
N VAL A 155 -6.40 -8.83 14.23
CA VAL A 155 -5.88 -8.13 15.42
C VAL A 155 -4.46 -8.53 15.78
N THR A 156 -4.04 -9.70 15.31
CA THR A 156 -2.68 -10.21 15.47
C THR A 156 -2.25 -10.85 14.16
N PHE A 157 -1.12 -10.44 13.64
CA PHE A 157 -0.62 -10.94 12.36
C PHE A 157 0.90 -10.96 12.36
N GLY A 158 1.48 -11.96 11.69
CA GLY A 158 2.92 -12.11 11.54
C GLY A 158 3.35 -13.57 11.53
N MET A 159 4.65 -13.82 11.51
CA MET A 159 5.25 -15.14 11.55
C MET A 159 6.48 -15.16 12.46
N GLY A 160 6.71 -16.29 13.13
CA GLY A 160 7.88 -16.46 13.99
C GLY A 160 7.93 -15.42 15.12
N GLY A 161 9.06 -14.77 15.29
CA GLY A 161 9.24 -13.72 16.30
C GLY A 161 8.67 -12.35 15.93
N CYS A 162 8.23 -12.15 14.68
CA CYS A 162 7.70 -10.89 14.17
C CYS A 162 6.18 -10.82 14.20
N MET A 163 5.61 -10.84 15.38
CA MET A 163 4.17 -10.69 15.55
C MET A 163 3.81 -9.23 15.78
N ASN A 164 2.86 -8.74 14.98
CA ASN A 164 2.28 -7.41 15.15
C ASN A 164 0.92 -7.54 15.83
N HIS A 165 0.70 -6.79 16.88
CA HIS A 165 -0.52 -6.82 17.68
C HIS A 165 -1.25 -5.49 17.59
N ALA A 166 -2.57 -5.55 17.48
CA ALA A 166 -3.41 -4.36 17.54
C ALA A 166 -3.18 -3.61 18.86
N PRO A 167 -2.99 -2.28 18.83
CA PRO A 167 -2.95 -1.49 20.04
C PRO A 167 -4.31 -1.49 20.75
N ASN A 168 -4.29 -1.21 22.05
CA ASN A 168 -5.51 -1.07 22.85
C ASN A 168 -6.24 0.25 22.50
N ASN A 169 -7.49 0.36 22.94
CA ASN A 169 -8.31 1.58 22.79
C ASN A 169 -8.56 1.98 21.33
N VAL A 170 -8.67 1.01 20.44
CA VAL A 170 -9.08 1.20 19.04
C VAL A 170 -10.49 0.66 18.79
N ILE A 171 -11.19 1.22 17.82
CA ILE A 171 -12.40 0.63 17.28
C ILE A 171 -11.98 -0.45 16.28
N ASN A 172 -12.30 -1.70 16.58
CA ASN A 172 -11.90 -2.83 15.76
C ASN A 172 -12.86 -3.03 14.58
N LYS A 173 -12.33 -3.01 13.35
CA LYS A 173 -13.02 -3.29 12.09
C LYS A 173 -12.41 -4.47 11.31
N THR A 174 -11.59 -5.29 11.94
CA THR A 174 -10.87 -6.39 11.28
C THR A 174 -11.78 -7.45 10.65
N THR A 175 -13.01 -7.60 11.17
CA THR A 175 -14.01 -8.53 10.63
C THR A 175 -14.95 -7.91 9.60
N SER A 176 -14.82 -6.61 9.32
CA SER A 176 -15.68 -5.93 8.36
C SER A 176 -15.34 -6.32 6.93
N PRO A 177 -16.33 -6.41 6.04
CA PRO A 177 -16.08 -6.57 4.60
C PRO A 177 -15.22 -5.44 4.06
N LEU A 178 -14.36 -5.74 3.07
CA LEU A 178 -13.44 -4.76 2.50
C LEU A 178 -14.17 -3.50 1.96
N ASP A 179 -15.34 -3.64 1.38
CA ASP A 179 -16.13 -2.50 0.89
C ASP A 179 -16.56 -1.55 2.03
N GLU A 180 -16.87 -2.11 3.23
CA GLU A 180 -17.15 -1.29 4.42
C GLU A 180 -15.87 -0.60 4.90
N VAL A 181 -14.75 -1.32 4.94
CA VAL A 181 -13.43 -0.75 5.28
C VAL A 181 -13.08 0.41 4.34
N ILE A 182 -13.28 0.26 3.03
CA ILE A 182 -13.09 1.33 2.06
C ILE A 182 -13.95 2.55 2.40
N SER A 183 -15.23 2.35 2.72
CA SER A 183 -16.13 3.45 3.11
C SER A 183 -15.72 4.11 4.43
N VAL A 184 -15.14 3.36 5.37
CA VAL A 184 -14.60 3.90 6.63
C VAL A 184 -13.34 4.73 6.36
N ILE A 185 -12.46 4.27 5.48
CA ILE A 185 -11.26 5.03 5.08
C ILE A 185 -11.65 6.33 4.36
N ASP A 186 -12.60 6.27 3.45
CA ASP A 186 -13.08 7.43 2.65
C ASP A 186 -13.58 8.60 3.52
N LYS A 187 -14.14 8.30 4.68
CA LYS A 187 -14.74 9.29 5.60
C LYS A 187 -13.82 9.66 6.79
N ALA A 188 -12.62 9.12 6.86
CA ALA A 188 -11.66 9.43 7.92
C ALA A 188 -10.99 10.80 7.70
N ASP A 189 -10.63 11.46 8.79
CA ASP A 189 -9.85 12.71 8.71
C ASP A 189 -8.48 12.45 8.07
N PHE A 190 -7.87 11.31 8.35
CA PHE A 190 -6.69 10.78 7.64
C PHE A 190 -6.53 9.28 7.92
N HIS A 191 -5.69 8.63 7.10
CA HIS A 191 -5.25 7.27 7.29
C HIS A 191 -3.82 7.24 7.81
N LEU A 192 -3.57 6.52 8.89
CA LEU A 192 -2.25 6.25 9.42
C LEU A 192 -1.90 4.78 9.16
N GLY A 193 -0.76 4.52 8.56
CA GLY A 193 -0.40 3.15 8.25
C GLY A 193 1.02 2.95 7.80
N ILE A 194 1.30 1.72 7.39
CA ILE A 194 2.54 1.30 6.75
C ILE A 194 2.34 1.14 5.24
N SER A 195 3.40 0.82 4.50
CA SER A 195 3.33 0.48 3.07
C SER A 195 2.47 -0.78 2.83
N SER A 196 1.17 -0.59 2.69
CA SER A 196 0.17 -1.65 2.54
C SER A 196 -0.91 -1.30 1.53
N GLY A 197 -1.71 -2.28 1.12
CA GLY A 197 -2.83 -2.05 0.22
C GLY A 197 -3.88 -1.06 0.75
N LEU A 198 -4.06 -0.96 2.08
CA LEU A 198 -5.01 -0.04 2.70
C LEU A 198 -4.52 1.42 2.60
N SER A 199 -3.23 1.66 2.72
CA SER A 199 -2.64 2.98 2.47
C SER A 199 -2.81 3.41 1.01
N TRP A 200 -2.69 2.49 0.06
CA TRP A 200 -2.98 2.74 -1.35
C TRP A 200 -4.46 3.05 -1.60
N ILE A 201 -5.38 2.37 -0.90
CA ILE A 201 -6.83 2.69 -0.93
C ILE A 201 -7.06 4.11 -0.42
N ALA A 202 -6.51 4.46 0.74
CA ALA A 202 -6.65 5.80 1.30
C ALA A 202 -6.17 6.89 0.33
N TRP A 203 -5.01 6.69 -0.28
CA TRP A 203 -4.50 7.60 -1.30
C TRP A 203 -5.44 7.71 -2.51
N ALA A 204 -5.92 6.58 -3.04
CA ALA A 204 -6.86 6.57 -4.17
C ALA A 204 -8.16 7.33 -3.86
N LEU A 205 -8.63 7.27 -2.62
CA LEU A 205 -9.81 7.99 -2.12
C LEU A 205 -9.57 9.47 -1.84
N SER A 206 -8.33 9.93 -1.94
CA SER A 206 -7.92 11.27 -1.52
C SER A 206 -8.04 11.52 0.00
N THR A 207 -8.15 10.47 0.80
CA THR A 207 -7.97 10.54 2.25
C THR A 207 -6.49 10.81 2.53
N PRO A 208 -6.12 11.86 3.30
CA PRO A 208 -4.72 12.14 3.61
C PRO A 208 -4.04 10.94 4.26
N VAL A 209 -2.82 10.62 3.84
CA VAL A 209 -2.09 9.46 4.36
C VAL A 209 -0.89 9.90 5.18
N VAL A 210 -0.78 9.38 6.40
CA VAL A 210 0.46 9.39 7.18
C VAL A 210 1.08 8.01 7.06
N LEU A 211 2.21 7.92 6.40
CA LEU A 211 2.85 6.65 6.06
C LEU A 211 4.16 6.47 6.84
N VAL A 212 4.15 5.50 7.76
CA VAL A 212 5.36 5.09 8.50
C VAL A 212 6.04 3.99 7.68
N SER A 213 7.20 4.28 7.12
CA SER A 213 7.89 3.33 6.24
C SER A 213 9.37 3.66 6.11
N SER A 214 10.24 2.69 6.35
CA SER A 214 11.66 2.71 6.02
C SER A 214 12.11 1.53 5.16
N PHE A 215 11.26 0.52 4.96
CA PHE A 215 11.56 -0.60 4.07
C PHE A 215 11.65 -0.18 2.59
N THR A 216 10.83 0.77 2.17
CA THR A 216 10.82 1.35 0.83
C THR A 216 11.36 2.78 0.84
N LYS A 217 12.08 3.18 -0.19
CA LYS A 217 12.47 4.59 -0.40
C LYS A 217 11.22 5.46 -0.64
N PRO A 218 11.26 6.77 -0.31
CA PRO A 218 10.10 7.67 -0.41
C PRO A 218 9.44 7.75 -1.79
N TYR A 219 10.15 7.45 -2.85
CA TYR A 219 9.60 7.45 -4.21
C TYR A 219 8.86 6.17 -4.60
N CYS A 220 8.95 5.11 -3.79
CA CYS A 220 8.44 3.78 -4.18
C CYS A 220 6.92 3.73 -4.26
N GLU A 221 6.23 4.29 -3.28
CA GLU A 221 4.80 4.44 -3.28
C GLU A 221 4.38 5.79 -3.90
N PHE A 222 3.14 6.19 -3.64
CA PHE A 222 2.61 7.51 -3.99
C PHE A 222 3.26 8.64 -3.18
N THR A 223 3.37 9.82 -3.78
CA THR A 223 3.99 11.01 -3.16
C THR A 223 2.96 12.10 -2.86
N THR A 224 1.90 12.19 -3.66
CA THR A 224 0.84 13.18 -3.47
C THR A 224 -0.08 12.81 -2.31
N ASN A 225 -0.56 13.80 -1.55
CA ASN A 225 -1.47 13.62 -0.41
C ASN A 225 -0.94 12.63 0.65
N CYS A 226 0.38 12.58 0.81
CA CYS A 226 1.08 11.67 1.70
C CYS A 226 2.11 12.40 2.54
N THR A 227 2.01 12.26 3.84
CA THR A 227 3.04 12.64 4.79
C THR A 227 3.82 11.39 5.17
N ARG A 228 5.02 11.25 4.63
CA ARG A 228 5.86 10.10 4.88
C ARG A 228 6.80 10.34 6.05
N ILE A 229 6.86 9.40 6.96
CA ILE A 229 7.83 9.35 8.05
C ILE A 229 8.88 8.31 7.67
N TYR A 230 10.09 8.78 7.44
CA TYR A 230 11.19 8.00 6.90
C TYR A 230 12.52 8.49 7.49
N ASN A 231 13.34 7.58 7.98
CA ASN A 231 14.71 7.88 8.40
C ASN A 231 15.67 7.33 7.35
N ASP A 232 16.54 8.15 6.82
CA ASP A 232 17.56 7.72 5.87
C ASP A 232 18.76 7.16 6.63
N THR A 233 18.76 5.85 6.81
CA THR A 233 19.83 5.07 7.43
C THR A 233 20.48 4.16 6.40
N PRO A 234 21.67 3.59 6.65
CA PRO A 234 22.33 2.67 5.70
C PRO A 234 21.49 1.45 5.31
N THR A 235 20.50 1.11 6.11
CA THR A 235 19.64 -0.07 5.93
C THR A 235 18.22 0.28 5.47
N SER A 236 17.87 1.58 5.46
CA SER A 236 16.58 2.06 4.93
C SER A 236 16.46 1.85 3.43
N GLY A 237 15.24 1.58 2.97
CA GLY A 237 14.96 1.37 1.56
C GLY A 237 15.52 0.04 1.04
N TYR A 238 15.58 -0.98 1.89
CA TYR A 238 16.09 -2.29 1.51
C TYR A 238 15.40 -2.85 0.25
N PHE A 239 14.10 -2.66 0.13
CA PHE A 239 13.33 -3.03 -1.07
C PHE A 239 13.91 -2.45 -2.37
N ASN A 240 14.45 -1.24 -2.29
CA ASN A 240 14.97 -0.51 -3.44
C ASN A 240 16.48 -0.72 -3.66
N THR A 241 17.04 -1.76 -3.07
CA THR A 241 18.46 -2.11 -3.18
C THR A 241 18.68 -3.40 -3.95
N HIS A 242 19.91 -3.63 -4.41
CA HIS A 242 20.30 -4.90 -5.03
C HIS A 242 20.36 -6.08 -4.04
N LYS A 243 20.24 -5.81 -2.74
CA LYS A 243 20.25 -6.84 -1.69
C LYS A 243 18.90 -7.55 -1.53
N LEU A 244 17.83 -6.98 -2.09
CA LEU A 244 16.51 -7.61 -2.06
C LEU A 244 16.58 -8.96 -2.76
N ASP A 245 16.23 -10.01 -2.03
CA ASP A 245 16.02 -11.34 -2.58
C ASP A 245 14.53 -11.50 -2.93
N PRO A 246 14.17 -11.49 -4.22
CA PRO A 246 12.77 -11.60 -4.62
C PRO A 246 12.17 -12.98 -4.39
N SER A 247 12.98 -14.00 -4.10
CA SER A 247 12.50 -15.33 -3.74
C SER A 247 12.10 -15.43 -2.26
N ASP A 248 12.50 -14.48 -1.43
CA ASP A 248 12.11 -14.38 -0.03
C ASP A 248 10.82 -13.58 0.13
N TRP A 249 9.70 -14.25 0.26
CA TRP A 249 8.36 -13.65 0.41
C TRP A 249 8.19 -12.82 1.68
N ASN A 250 9.01 -13.04 2.69
CA ASN A 250 9.01 -12.23 3.90
C ASN A 250 9.79 -10.94 3.72
N TRP A 251 10.68 -10.92 2.73
CA TRP A 251 11.57 -9.80 2.43
C TRP A 251 12.31 -9.29 3.66
N TYR A 252 12.83 -10.25 4.44
CA TYR A 252 13.67 -9.91 5.57
C TYR A 252 15.04 -9.48 5.09
N PRO A 253 15.56 -8.35 5.59
CA PRO A 253 16.95 -8.00 5.38
C PRO A 253 17.90 -8.99 6.08
N PHE A 254 17.39 -9.73 7.09
CA PHE A 254 18.15 -10.72 7.86
C PHE A 254 17.38 -12.04 7.89
N LYS A 255 18.05 -13.13 7.53
CA LYS A 255 17.45 -14.48 7.53
C LYS A 255 17.51 -15.16 8.90
N GLU A 256 18.26 -14.59 9.84
CA GLU A 256 18.53 -15.14 11.17
C GLU A 256 17.73 -14.38 12.23
N ILE A 257 16.97 -15.12 13.06
CA ILE A 257 16.09 -14.54 14.10
C ILE A 257 16.86 -13.69 15.12
N ASP A 258 18.09 -14.04 15.42
CA ASP A 258 18.99 -13.31 16.32
C ASP A 258 19.44 -11.94 15.79
N LYS A 259 19.23 -11.66 14.52
CA LYS A 259 19.49 -10.35 13.91
C LYS A 259 18.24 -9.45 13.79
N MET A 260 17.13 -9.89 14.34
CA MET A 260 15.89 -9.10 14.29
C MET A 260 15.97 -7.82 15.13
N GLU A 261 16.78 -7.80 16.20
CA GLU A 261 17.05 -6.58 16.97
C GLU A 261 17.74 -5.53 16.09
N GLU A 262 18.66 -5.93 15.21
CA GLU A 262 19.30 -5.02 14.25
C GLU A 262 18.27 -4.42 13.29
N TRP A 263 17.20 -5.13 13.00
CA TRP A 263 16.12 -4.61 12.16
C TRP A 263 15.24 -3.57 12.86
N TYR A 264 15.00 -3.70 14.16
CA TYR A 264 14.37 -2.62 14.95
C TYR A 264 15.19 -1.33 14.90
N GLU A 265 16.50 -1.44 14.91
CA GLU A 265 17.41 -0.31 14.75
C GLU A 265 17.40 0.27 13.33
N VAL A 266 17.18 -0.58 12.31
CA VAL A 266 17.12 -0.20 10.90
C VAL A 266 15.96 0.76 10.63
N GLU A 267 14.82 0.52 11.22
CA GLU A 267 13.66 1.39 11.03
C GLU A 267 13.70 2.63 11.91
N ASN A 268 14.35 2.61 13.02
CA ASN A 268 14.59 3.67 14.02
C ASN A 268 13.67 4.91 13.94
N ILE A 269 12.42 4.69 13.56
CA ILE A 269 11.37 5.69 13.58
C ILE A 269 10.78 5.68 14.98
N THR A 270 10.97 6.78 15.71
CA THR A 270 10.47 6.89 17.08
C THR A 270 8.98 7.25 17.09
N PRO A 271 8.23 6.85 18.13
CA PRO A 271 6.84 7.28 18.32
C PRO A 271 6.70 8.79 18.35
N GLU A 272 7.70 9.48 18.91
CA GLU A 272 7.73 10.93 18.97
C GLU A 272 7.81 11.57 17.57
N GLN A 273 8.59 11.02 16.65
CA GLN A 273 8.63 11.48 15.26
C GLN A 273 7.25 11.36 14.62
N VAL A 274 6.57 10.23 14.80
CA VAL A 274 5.23 10.00 14.27
C VAL A 274 4.22 10.99 14.88
N ILE A 275 4.24 11.14 16.19
CA ILE A 275 3.35 12.06 16.92
C ILE A 275 3.60 13.51 16.49
N ASN A 276 4.85 13.93 16.36
CA ASN A 276 5.17 15.31 15.96
C ASN A 276 4.69 15.59 14.53
N GLN A 277 4.79 14.60 13.64
CA GLN A 277 4.25 14.74 12.30
C GLN A 277 2.72 14.83 12.31
N ILE A 278 2.04 13.99 13.10
CA ILE A 278 0.58 14.04 13.25
C ILE A 278 0.12 15.41 13.82
N LYS A 279 0.85 16.00 14.76
CA LYS A 279 0.54 17.35 15.29
C LYS A 279 0.49 18.44 14.22
N THR A 280 1.17 18.28 13.10
CA THR A 280 1.13 19.23 11.98
C THR A 280 -0.15 19.13 11.16
N ILE A 281 -0.88 18.01 11.26
CA ILE A 281 -2.05 17.67 10.46
C ILE A 281 -3.34 17.90 11.24
N ILE A 282 -3.35 17.52 12.52
CA ILE A 282 -4.53 17.67 13.39
C ILE A 282 -4.66 19.13 13.85
N LYS A 283 -5.91 19.63 13.81
CA LYS A 283 -6.27 20.97 14.27
C LYS A 283 -6.80 20.94 15.70
#